data_9ad08efe2ee36c75da8337e184169b09
#
_entry.id   9ad08efe2ee36c75da8337e184169b09
#
_cell.length_a   1.000
_cell.length_b   1.000
_cell.length_c   1.000
_cell.angle_alpha   90.00
_cell.angle_beta   90.00
_cell.angle_gamma   90.00
#
_symmetry.space_group_name_H-M   'P 1'
#
loop_
_entity.id
_entity.type
_entity.pdbx_description
1 polymer ?
#
loop_
_entity_poly.entity_id
_entity_poly.type
_entity_poly.pdbx_seq_one_letter_code
_entity_poly.pdbx_strand_id
1 'polypeptide(L)'
;YDYWADTMKHSVLLDSGADLISYGMGERSILKIAQALDMGIPVEHITNIPGTVYRTKEPPRKGILLPSYEEVSTEKKAYAESFRIQYENTDPFTGKILIENYGGKGYIVQNPPSKPLSQKEMDEVYGLPYAGTYHPMYEKMGKIPAIEEIRFSITSNRGCFGGCNFCALAFHQGRIVQTRSQGSILEEAENLPGSRILRAISMMWEGLRQISAILPVKSR
;
A
#
# COMPACT_ATOMS: atom_id res chain seq x y z
N TYR A 1 -14.29 -11.57 0.09
CA TYR A 1 -15.71 -11.59 0.44
C TYR A 1 -16.20 -10.18 0.70
N ASP A 2 -17.26 -9.79 -0.01
CA ASP A 2 -17.95 -8.52 0.18
C ASP A 2 -19.16 -8.75 1.09
N TYR A 3 -19.06 -8.34 2.34
CA TYR A 3 -20.11 -8.61 3.32
C TYR A 3 -21.37 -7.72 3.15
N TRP A 4 -21.26 -6.58 2.46
CA TRP A 4 -22.40 -5.74 2.13
C TRP A 4 -23.29 -6.39 1.07
N ALA A 5 -22.67 -6.96 0.05
CA ALA A 5 -23.37 -7.65 -1.03
C ALA A 5 -23.62 -9.14 -0.73
N ASP A 6 -23.10 -9.65 0.40
CA ASP A 6 -23.12 -11.08 0.78
C ASP A 6 -22.61 -12.00 -0.33
N THR A 7 -21.53 -11.60 -1.01
CA THR A 7 -21.01 -12.32 -2.17
C THR A 7 -19.51 -12.47 -2.14
N MET A 8 -19.00 -13.55 -2.75
CA MET A 8 -17.61 -13.68 -3.09
C MET A 8 -17.33 -12.92 -4.39
N LYS A 9 -16.41 -11.96 -4.36
CA LYS A 9 -15.96 -11.22 -5.55
C LYS A 9 -14.75 -11.89 -6.17
N HIS A 10 -14.59 -11.73 -7.48
CA HIS A 10 -13.33 -12.04 -8.14
C HIS A 10 -12.23 -11.07 -7.70
N SER A 11 -11.00 -11.33 -8.10
CA SER A 11 -9.95 -10.33 -8.03
C SER A 11 -10.40 -9.05 -8.74
N VAL A 12 -10.16 -7.89 -8.11
CA VAL A 12 -10.47 -6.58 -8.70
C VAL A 12 -9.79 -6.40 -10.07
N LEU A 13 -8.67 -7.08 -10.32
CA LEU A 13 -7.99 -7.06 -11.62
C LEU A 13 -8.86 -7.66 -12.73
N LEU A 14 -9.64 -8.70 -12.43
CA LEU A 14 -10.57 -9.29 -13.39
C LEU A 14 -11.82 -8.45 -13.59
N ASP A 15 -12.37 -7.91 -12.50
CA ASP A 15 -13.65 -7.20 -12.53
C ASP A 15 -13.51 -5.75 -13.06
N SER A 16 -12.36 -5.10 -12.86
CA SER A 16 -12.11 -3.74 -13.35
C SER A 16 -11.66 -3.67 -14.80
N GLY A 17 -11.15 -4.79 -15.36
CA GLY A 17 -10.52 -4.79 -16.68
C GLY A 17 -9.16 -4.08 -16.72
N ALA A 18 -8.55 -3.79 -15.56
CA ALA A 18 -7.20 -3.25 -15.49
C ALA A 18 -6.17 -4.29 -15.96
N ASP A 19 -5.03 -3.84 -16.47
CA ASP A 19 -3.96 -4.71 -16.95
C ASP A 19 -3.07 -5.19 -15.80
N LEU A 20 -2.85 -4.33 -14.81
CA LEU A 20 -1.94 -4.54 -13.70
C LEU A 20 -2.44 -3.82 -12.45
N ILE A 21 -2.19 -4.38 -11.27
CA ILE A 21 -2.38 -3.71 -9.98
C ILE A 21 -1.01 -3.46 -9.35
N SER A 22 -0.77 -2.25 -8.87
CA SER A 22 0.28 -1.95 -7.91
C SER A 22 -0.36 -1.86 -6.53
N TYR A 23 0.09 -2.67 -5.57
CA TYR A 23 -0.47 -2.74 -4.23
C TYR A 23 0.54 -2.33 -3.15
N GLY A 24 0.02 -2.00 -1.97
CA GLY A 24 0.82 -1.51 -0.87
C GLY A 24 1.34 -0.09 -1.12
N MET A 25 2.57 0.19 -0.69
CA MET A 25 3.24 1.46 -0.95
C MET A 25 3.93 1.39 -2.32
N GLY A 26 3.33 2.03 -3.32
CA GLY A 26 3.59 1.81 -4.73
C GLY A 26 4.73 2.61 -5.37
N GLU A 27 5.48 3.42 -4.63
CA GLU A 27 6.46 4.36 -5.22
C GLU A 27 7.51 3.66 -6.10
N ARG A 28 8.08 2.56 -5.62
CA ARG A 28 9.06 1.80 -6.40
C ARG A 28 8.46 1.02 -7.55
N SER A 29 7.27 0.44 -7.32
CA SER A 29 6.61 -0.35 -8.36
C SER A 29 6.14 0.52 -9.52
N ILE A 30 5.57 1.71 -9.26
CA ILE A 30 5.12 2.61 -10.32
C ILE A 30 6.29 3.13 -11.17
N LEU A 31 7.43 3.46 -10.56
CA LEU A 31 8.63 3.85 -11.30
C LEU A 31 9.12 2.74 -12.23
N LYS A 32 9.17 1.49 -11.73
CA LYS A 32 9.61 0.34 -12.54
C LYS A 32 8.62 0.02 -13.67
N ILE A 33 7.32 0.15 -13.41
CA ILE A 33 6.29 -0.02 -14.43
C ILE A 33 6.46 1.05 -15.52
N ALA A 34 6.60 2.33 -15.12
CA ALA A 34 6.79 3.43 -16.06
C ALA A 34 8.06 3.23 -16.90
N GLN A 35 9.17 2.85 -16.29
CA GLN A 35 10.43 2.55 -16.99
C GLN A 35 10.29 1.38 -17.98
N ALA A 36 9.57 0.32 -17.58
CA ALA A 36 9.33 -0.82 -18.47
C ALA A 36 8.51 -0.40 -19.71
N LEU A 37 7.44 0.39 -19.49
CA LEU A 37 6.61 0.91 -20.57
C LEU A 37 7.39 1.87 -21.48
N ASP A 38 8.23 2.73 -20.92
CA ASP A 38 9.08 3.67 -21.67
C ASP A 38 10.10 2.93 -22.55
N MET A 39 10.58 1.77 -22.09
CA MET A 39 11.41 0.86 -22.89
C MET A 39 10.63 0.07 -23.94
N GLY A 40 9.34 0.28 -24.09
CA GLY A 40 8.47 -0.40 -25.05
C GLY A 40 8.09 -1.83 -24.65
N ILE A 41 8.23 -2.21 -23.37
CA ILE A 41 7.77 -3.52 -22.88
C ILE A 41 6.26 -3.50 -22.78
N PRO A 42 5.53 -4.39 -23.49
CA PRO A 42 4.09 -4.50 -23.37
C PRO A 42 3.68 -4.81 -21.93
N VAL A 43 2.56 -4.24 -21.48
CA VAL A 43 2.10 -4.38 -20.08
C VAL A 43 1.90 -5.82 -19.63
N GLU A 44 1.45 -6.68 -20.53
CA GLU A 44 1.28 -8.13 -20.31
C GLU A 44 2.58 -8.89 -20.04
N HIS A 45 3.73 -8.29 -20.37
CA HIS A 45 5.06 -8.83 -20.08
C HIS A 45 5.67 -8.27 -18.79
N ILE A 46 5.00 -7.33 -18.14
CA ILE A 46 5.45 -6.79 -16.85
C ILE A 46 4.98 -7.70 -15.71
N THR A 47 5.71 -8.79 -15.49
CA THR A 47 5.28 -9.87 -14.59
C THR A 47 6.14 -10.06 -13.33
N ASN A 48 7.27 -9.34 -13.21
CA ASN A 48 8.29 -9.61 -12.20
C ASN A 48 8.59 -8.42 -11.26
N ILE A 49 7.71 -7.43 -11.21
CA ILE A 49 7.88 -6.27 -10.34
C ILE A 49 7.27 -6.57 -8.96
N PRO A 50 8.05 -6.49 -7.85
CA PRO A 50 7.50 -6.62 -6.51
C PRO A 50 6.41 -5.59 -6.23
N GLY A 51 5.38 -5.98 -5.45
CA GLY A 51 4.24 -5.14 -5.15
C GLY A 51 3.25 -5.01 -6.31
N THR A 52 3.24 -5.97 -7.25
CA THR A 52 2.26 -5.99 -8.35
C THR A 52 1.44 -7.27 -8.39
N VAL A 53 0.26 -7.17 -9.00
CA VAL A 53 -0.60 -8.31 -9.34
C VAL A 53 -0.90 -8.26 -10.82
N TYR A 54 -0.76 -9.37 -11.50
CA TYR A 54 -1.00 -9.49 -12.94
C TYR A 54 -1.81 -10.73 -13.29
N ARG A 55 -2.38 -10.75 -14.49
CA ARG A 55 -3.11 -11.88 -15.03
C ARG A 55 -2.27 -12.65 -16.04
N THR A 56 -2.38 -13.97 -16.05
CA THR A 56 -1.72 -14.84 -17.03
C THR A 56 -2.58 -16.05 -17.39
N LYS A 57 -2.34 -16.63 -18.57
CA LYS A 57 -2.95 -17.91 -18.96
C LYS A 57 -2.20 -19.11 -18.39
N GLU A 58 -0.90 -18.98 -18.19
CA GLU A 58 -0.03 -20.03 -17.67
C GLU A 58 0.60 -19.55 -16.36
N PRO A 59 0.48 -20.33 -15.27
CA PRO A 59 1.05 -19.96 -13.98
C PRO A 59 2.57 -20.02 -14.03
N PRO A 60 3.27 -19.14 -13.29
CA PRO A 60 4.72 -19.23 -13.18
C PRO A 60 5.12 -20.55 -12.50
N ARG A 61 6.30 -21.06 -12.88
CA ARG A 61 6.85 -22.32 -12.33
C ARG A 61 7.13 -22.27 -10.82
N LYS A 62 7.27 -21.08 -10.26
CA LYS A 62 7.57 -20.85 -8.84
C LYS A 62 6.45 -20.02 -8.22
N GLY A 63 6.02 -20.42 -7.04
CA GLY A 63 4.97 -19.72 -6.30
C GLY A 63 4.18 -20.72 -5.45
N ILE A 64 3.30 -20.19 -4.62
CA ILE A 64 2.33 -20.96 -3.83
C ILE A 64 1.00 -20.90 -4.55
N LEU A 65 0.46 -22.04 -4.89
CA LEU A 65 -0.89 -22.13 -5.42
C LEU A 65 -1.87 -22.02 -4.24
N LEU A 66 -2.71 -20.99 -4.30
CA LEU A 66 -3.83 -20.81 -3.39
C LEU A 66 -4.98 -21.74 -3.75
N PRO A 67 -5.89 -22.05 -2.81
CA PRO A 67 -7.19 -22.58 -3.18
C PRO A 67 -7.80 -21.75 -4.31
N SER A 68 -8.41 -22.41 -5.28
CA SER A 68 -9.02 -21.75 -6.43
C SER A 68 -10.19 -20.86 -6.03
N TYR A 69 -10.56 -19.91 -6.89
CA TYR A 69 -11.74 -19.08 -6.69
C TYR A 69 -13.01 -19.91 -6.44
N GLU A 70 -13.17 -21.03 -7.15
CA GLU A 70 -14.33 -21.91 -6.98
C GLU A 70 -14.37 -22.54 -5.58
N GLU A 71 -13.23 -23.08 -5.11
CA GLU A 71 -13.10 -23.64 -3.77
C GLU A 71 -13.34 -22.59 -2.69
N VAL A 72 -12.72 -21.42 -2.83
CA VAL A 72 -12.87 -20.29 -1.89
C VAL A 72 -14.32 -19.80 -1.83
N SER A 73 -15.04 -19.85 -2.95
CA SER A 73 -16.43 -19.40 -3.05
C SER A 73 -17.44 -20.37 -2.42
N THR A 74 -17.10 -21.64 -2.35
CA THR A 74 -18.01 -22.70 -1.89
C THR A 74 -17.65 -23.24 -0.51
N GLU A 75 -16.37 -23.21 -0.14
CA GLU A 75 -15.87 -23.84 1.08
C GLU A 75 -15.23 -22.83 2.03
N LYS A 76 -15.82 -22.63 3.22
CA LYS A 76 -15.28 -21.75 4.26
C LYS A 76 -13.85 -22.11 4.71
N LYS A 77 -13.50 -23.41 4.67
CA LYS A 77 -12.14 -23.87 5.00
C LYS A 77 -11.13 -23.43 3.94
N ALA A 78 -11.48 -23.54 2.66
CA ALA A 78 -10.64 -23.06 1.56
C ALA A 78 -10.43 -21.53 1.65
N TYR A 79 -11.48 -20.79 1.97
CA TYR A 79 -11.37 -19.33 2.24
C TYR A 79 -10.39 -19.03 3.38
N ALA A 80 -10.52 -19.72 4.52
CA ALA A 80 -9.63 -19.54 5.66
C ALA A 80 -8.17 -19.91 5.34
N GLU A 81 -7.96 -20.98 4.57
CA GLU A 81 -6.63 -21.41 4.14
C GLU A 81 -6.00 -20.40 3.16
N SER A 82 -6.76 -19.90 2.19
CA SER A 82 -6.32 -18.84 1.29
C SER A 82 -5.87 -17.60 2.08
N PHE A 83 -6.68 -17.17 3.06
CA PHE A 83 -6.32 -16.03 3.92
C PHE A 83 -5.05 -16.31 4.73
N ARG A 84 -4.90 -17.50 5.32
CA ARG A 84 -3.71 -17.88 6.09
C ARG A 84 -2.45 -17.79 5.24
N ILE A 85 -2.47 -18.36 4.03
CA ILE A 85 -1.31 -18.33 3.13
C ILE A 85 -0.98 -16.88 2.73
N GLN A 86 -1.97 -16.06 2.41
CA GLN A 86 -1.76 -14.66 2.09
C GLN A 86 -1.16 -13.89 3.28
N TYR A 87 -1.69 -14.11 4.48
CA TYR A 87 -1.20 -13.47 5.72
C TYR A 87 0.27 -13.83 6.00
N GLU A 88 0.67 -15.08 5.84
CA GLU A 88 2.04 -15.56 6.04
C GLU A 88 3.03 -15.03 5.00
N ASN A 89 2.54 -14.51 3.87
CA ASN A 89 3.36 -14.00 2.77
C ASN A 89 3.30 -12.46 2.61
N THR A 90 2.96 -11.74 3.67
CA THR A 90 2.94 -10.27 3.70
C THR A 90 4.32 -9.64 3.92
N ASP A 91 5.35 -10.41 4.27
CA ASP A 91 6.70 -9.92 4.51
C ASP A 91 7.45 -9.68 3.18
N PRO A 92 8.06 -8.49 2.97
CA PRO A 92 8.73 -8.14 1.70
C PRO A 92 10.06 -8.87 1.47
N PHE A 93 10.62 -9.55 2.47
CA PHE A 93 11.89 -10.27 2.38
C PHE A 93 11.71 -11.78 2.23
N THR A 94 10.65 -12.34 2.83
CA THR A 94 10.39 -13.78 2.85
C THR A 94 9.15 -14.20 2.09
N GLY A 95 8.27 -13.24 1.76
CA GLY A 95 7.05 -13.47 0.99
C GLY A 95 7.33 -14.11 -0.36
N LYS A 96 6.42 -14.97 -0.79
CA LYS A 96 6.51 -15.72 -2.04
C LYS A 96 5.47 -15.22 -3.04
N ILE A 97 5.64 -15.60 -4.29
CA ILE A 97 4.62 -15.40 -5.33
C ILE A 97 3.40 -16.24 -4.96
N LEU A 98 2.23 -15.63 -4.99
CA LEU A 98 0.94 -16.30 -4.77
C LEU A 98 0.19 -16.40 -6.09
N ILE A 99 -0.43 -17.55 -6.33
CA ILE A 99 -1.09 -17.89 -7.59
C ILE A 99 -2.50 -18.35 -7.27
N GLU A 100 -3.51 -17.72 -7.83
CA GLU A 100 -4.91 -18.12 -7.68
C GLU A 100 -5.49 -18.50 -9.03
N ASN A 101 -6.18 -19.63 -9.09
CA ASN A 101 -6.81 -20.14 -10.30
C ASN A 101 -8.26 -19.64 -10.41
N TYR A 102 -8.62 -19.08 -11.56
CA TYR A 102 -9.97 -18.61 -11.91
C TYR A 102 -10.61 -19.43 -13.04
N GLY A 103 -10.21 -20.69 -13.16
CA GLY A 103 -10.75 -21.60 -14.21
C GLY A 103 -10.49 -21.07 -15.61
N GLY A 104 -11.52 -21.02 -16.44
CA GLY A 104 -11.41 -20.53 -17.82
C GLY A 104 -10.94 -19.09 -17.98
N LYS A 105 -10.88 -18.30 -16.90
CA LYS A 105 -10.36 -16.93 -16.91
C LYS A 105 -8.83 -16.86 -16.70
N GLY A 106 -8.17 -18.00 -16.42
CA GLY A 106 -6.73 -18.09 -16.18
C GLY A 106 -6.33 -17.90 -14.73
N TYR A 107 -5.16 -17.34 -14.51
CA TYR A 107 -4.56 -17.20 -13.19
C TYR A 107 -4.33 -15.73 -12.86
N ILE A 108 -4.53 -15.41 -11.58
CA ILE A 108 -4.07 -14.15 -10.97
C ILE A 108 -2.81 -14.47 -10.19
N VAL A 109 -1.78 -13.70 -10.43
CA VAL A 109 -0.46 -13.87 -9.80
C VAL A 109 -0.11 -12.60 -9.04
N GLN A 110 0.12 -12.76 -7.75
CA GLN A 110 0.57 -11.69 -6.85
C GLN A 110 2.07 -11.86 -6.58
N ASN A 111 2.86 -10.91 -7.00
CA ASN A 111 4.27 -10.83 -6.63
C ASN A 111 4.42 -10.50 -5.13
N PRO A 112 5.56 -10.84 -4.49
CA PRO A 112 5.83 -10.41 -3.12
C PRO A 112 5.72 -8.90 -2.95
N PRO A 113 5.43 -8.40 -1.73
CA PRO A 113 5.38 -6.96 -1.47
C PRO A 113 6.68 -6.25 -1.85
N SER A 114 6.58 -4.98 -2.23
CA SER A 114 7.76 -4.13 -2.43
C SER A 114 8.53 -3.96 -1.12
N LYS A 115 9.86 -3.93 -1.21
CA LYS A 115 10.70 -3.65 -0.04
C LYS A 115 10.41 -2.26 0.51
N PRO A 116 10.52 -2.06 1.83
CA PRO A 116 10.37 -0.76 2.46
C PRO A 116 11.33 0.27 1.84
N LEU A 117 10.89 1.52 1.77
CA LEU A 117 11.77 2.63 1.41
C LEU A 117 12.82 2.84 2.49
N SER A 118 14.03 3.20 2.09
CA SER A 118 15.02 3.78 3.01
C SER A 118 14.58 5.17 3.47
N GLN A 119 15.17 5.68 4.55
CA GLN A 119 14.89 7.04 5.03
C GLN A 119 15.13 8.08 3.93
N LYS A 120 16.22 7.95 3.17
CA LYS A 120 16.53 8.85 2.06
C LYS A 120 15.44 8.83 0.98
N GLU A 121 14.98 7.66 0.57
CA GLU A 121 13.90 7.54 -0.41
C GLU A 121 12.57 8.10 0.13
N MET A 122 12.30 7.91 1.42
CA MET A 122 11.15 8.54 2.09
C MET A 122 11.24 10.06 2.02
N ASP A 123 12.40 10.64 2.34
CA ASP A 123 12.63 12.08 2.28
C ASP A 123 12.47 12.61 0.85
N GLU A 124 13.00 11.90 -0.14
CA GLU A 124 12.85 12.25 -1.57
C GLU A 124 11.38 12.25 -2.00
N VAL A 125 10.59 11.25 -1.59
CA VAL A 125 9.16 11.17 -1.91
C VAL A 125 8.39 12.33 -1.28
N TYR A 126 8.65 12.64 -0.02
CA TYR A 126 7.95 13.73 0.68
C TYR A 126 8.47 15.12 0.29
N GLY A 127 9.67 15.23 -0.28
CA GLY A 127 10.23 16.44 -0.86
C GLY A 127 9.74 16.80 -2.26
N LEU A 128 8.87 15.96 -2.87
CA LEU A 128 8.29 16.28 -4.18
C LEU A 128 7.39 17.52 -4.08
N PRO A 129 7.26 18.30 -5.17
CA PRO A 129 6.50 19.55 -5.17
C PRO A 129 4.98 19.31 -5.19
N TYR A 130 4.45 18.79 -4.11
CA TYR A 130 3.01 18.56 -3.96
C TYR A 130 2.26 19.88 -3.85
N ALA A 131 1.11 19.97 -4.51
CA ALA A 131 0.24 21.16 -4.46
C ALA A 131 -0.36 21.41 -3.05
N GLY A 132 -0.39 20.42 -2.18
CA GLY A 132 -0.95 20.52 -0.82
C GLY A 132 -2.44 20.87 -0.77
N THR A 133 -3.14 20.74 -1.89
CA THR A 133 -4.57 21.01 -2.02
C THR A 133 -5.20 20.12 -3.10
N TYR A 134 -6.51 20.17 -3.22
CA TYR A 134 -7.25 19.44 -4.27
C TYR A 134 -7.03 20.07 -5.66
N HIS A 135 -7.30 19.29 -6.70
CA HIS A 135 -7.16 19.75 -8.08
C HIS A 135 -8.13 20.92 -8.38
N PRO A 136 -7.71 21.97 -9.13
CA PRO A 136 -8.53 23.16 -9.40
C PRO A 136 -9.89 22.89 -10.05
N MET A 137 -10.07 21.75 -10.74
CA MET A 137 -11.36 21.36 -11.31
C MET A 137 -12.50 21.31 -10.28
N TYR A 138 -12.18 21.00 -9.02
CA TYR A 138 -13.16 20.87 -7.94
C TYR A 138 -13.62 22.22 -7.34
N GLU A 139 -12.94 23.33 -7.65
CA GLU A 139 -13.33 24.66 -7.18
C GLU A 139 -14.79 25.00 -7.54
N LYS A 140 -15.17 24.74 -8.79
CA LYS A 140 -16.53 25.00 -9.30
C LYS A 140 -17.55 23.96 -8.84
N MET A 141 -17.10 22.81 -8.32
CA MET A 141 -17.95 21.71 -7.87
C MET A 141 -18.23 21.74 -6.37
N GLY A 142 -17.86 22.82 -5.66
CA GLY A 142 -18.11 22.99 -4.23
C GLY A 142 -16.92 22.58 -3.35
N LYS A 143 -15.73 22.44 -3.93
CA LYS A 143 -14.48 22.07 -3.24
C LYS A 143 -14.51 20.64 -2.69
N ILE A 144 -13.47 20.25 -1.95
CA ILE A 144 -13.38 18.96 -1.25
C ILE A 144 -13.24 19.24 0.24
N PRO A 145 -14.33 19.12 1.03
CA PRO A 145 -14.33 19.46 2.47
C PRO A 145 -13.28 18.67 3.27
N ALA A 146 -13.03 17.41 2.90
CA ALA A 146 -12.07 16.54 3.58
C ALA A 146 -10.62 17.08 3.60
N ILE A 147 -10.27 18.02 2.71
CA ILE A 147 -8.93 18.63 2.70
C ILE A 147 -8.67 19.43 3.98
N GLU A 148 -9.70 20.01 4.58
CA GLU A 148 -9.55 20.82 5.78
C GLU A 148 -9.07 20.00 6.99
N GLU A 149 -9.40 18.70 7.02
CA GLU A 149 -8.98 17.78 8.08
C GLU A 149 -7.49 17.40 7.96
N ILE A 150 -6.97 17.29 6.73
CA ILE A 150 -5.61 16.76 6.49
C ILE A 150 -4.62 17.82 6.04
N ARG A 151 -5.07 19.00 5.70
CA ARG A 151 -4.28 20.09 5.08
C ARG A 151 -2.97 20.42 5.80
N PHE A 152 -2.95 20.24 7.12
CA PHE A 152 -1.80 20.56 7.99
C PHE A 152 -1.23 19.30 8.66
N SER A 153 -1.58 18.13 8.18
CA SER A 153 -1.03 16.86 8.67
C SER A 153 0.33 16.61 8.06
N ILE A 154 1.30 16.29 8.90
CA ILE A 154 2.64 15.86 8.49
C ILE A 154 2.80 14.39 8.80
N THR A 155 3.09 13.59 7.77
CA THR A 155 3.39 12.18 7.94
C THR A 155 4.85 12.00 8.32
N SER A 156 5.13 11.49 9.51
CA SER A 156 6.49 11.23 9.98
C SER A 156 7.00 9.83 9.67
N ASN A 157 6.08 8.86 9.58
CA ASN A 157 6.41 7.46 9.37
C ASN A 157 5.27 6.71 8.69
N ARG A 158 5.58 5.56 8.12
CA ARG A 158 4.64 4.59 7.55
C ARG A 158 4.91 3.21 8.11
N GLY A 159 3.90 2.33 8.03
CA GLY A 159 3.96 0.96 8.52
C GLY A 159 3.56 0.83 9.97
N CYS A 160 3.19 -0.38 10.36
CA CYS A 160 2.79 -0.69 11.73
C CYS A 160 3.12 -2.14 12.07
N PHE A 161 3.90 -2.36 13.11
CA PHE A 161 4.22 -3.70 13.62
C PHE A 161 3.09 -4.36 14.41
N GLY A 162 1.97 -3.65 14.64
CA GLY A 162 0.79 -4.16 15.33
C GLY A 162 0.11 -5.30 14.58
N GLY A 163 -0.49 -6.22 15.32
CA GLY A 163 -1.25 -7.37 14.81
C GLY A 163 -2.74 -7.26 15.05
N CYS A 164 -3.31 -6.05 15.11
CA CYS A 164 -4.73 -5.84 15.43
C CYS A 164 -5.64 -6.45 14.36
N ASN A 165 -6.56 -7.32 14.76
CA ASN A 165 -7.41 -8.08 13.84
C ASN A 165 -8.36 -7.22 13.00
N PHE A 166 -8.69 -6.04 13.45
CA PHE A 166 -9.58 -5.10 12.75
C PHE A 166 -8.86 -4.13 11.81
N CYS A 167 -7.51 -4.06 11.86
CA CYS A 167 -6.76 -3.00 11.22
C CYS A 167 -6.09 -3.46 9.93
N ALA A 168 -6.40 -2.78 8.82
CA ALA A 168 -5.81 -3.06 7.52
C ALA A 168 -4.46 -2.33 7.30
N LEU A 169 -3.99 -1.49 8.22
CA LEU A 169 -2.80 -0.67 8.03
C LEU A 169 -1.55 -1.50 7.75
N ALA A 170 -1.36 -2.61 8.48
CA ALA A 170 -0.24 -3.51 8.28
C ALA A 170 -0.25 -4.20 6.90
N PHE A 171 -1.44 -4.42 6.31
CA PHE A 171 -1.58 -4.97 4.96
C PHE A 171 -1.33 -3.91 3.88
N HIS A 172 -1.71 -2.66 4.14
CA HIS A 172 -1.55 -1.57 3.20
C HIS A 172 -0.13 -0.97 3.22
N GLN A 173 0.38 -0.62 4.40
CA GLN A 173 1.69 0.04 4.56
C GLN A 173 2.84 -0.92 4.92
N GLY A 174 2.51 -2.16 5.23
CA GLY A 174 3.47 -3.17 5.71
C GLY A 174 3.71 -3.12 7.22
N ARG A 175 4.43 -4.14 7.71
CA ARG A 175 4.73 -4.31 9.14
C ARG A 175 6.04 -3.65 9.56
N ILE A 176 6.85 -3.21 8.62
CA ILE A 176 8.13 -2.56 8.87
C ILE A 176 7.90 -1.06 8.88
N VAL A 177 8.23 -0.43 10.01
CA VAL A 177 8.10 1.01 10.18
C VAL A 177 9.22 1.69 9.38
N GLN A 178 8.83 2.63 8.52
CA GLN A 178 9.70 3.46 7.71
C GLN A 178 9.56 4.91 8.19
N THR A 179 10.64 5.58 8.47
CA THR A 179 10.63 6.94 9.03
C THR A 179 11.30 7.94 8.10
N ARG A 180 10.81 9.16 8.11
CA ARG A 180 11.48 10.33 7.52
C ARG A 180 12.57 10.84 8.45
N SER A 181 13.53 11.58 7.89
CA SER A 181 14.49 12.33 8.69
C SER A 181 13.82 13.55 9.37
N GLN A 182 14.39 13.99 10.49
CA GLN A 182 13.95 15.22 11.14
C GLN A 182 14.05 16.43 10.19
N GLY A 183 15.12 16.50 9.38
CA GLY A 183 15.31 17.59 8.41
C GLY A 183 14.15 17.67 7.42
N SER A 184 13.75 16.54 6.82
CA SER A 184 12.62 16.49 5.89
C SER A 184 11.28 16.92 6.54
N ILE A 185 11.05 16.53 7.79
CA ILE A 185 9.83 16.91 8.53
C ILE A 185 9.83 18.41 8.84
N LEU A 186 10.98 18.96 9.27
CA LEU A 186 11.09 20.39 9.58
C LEU A 186 10.93 21.24 8.32
N GLU A 187 11.55 20.85 7.22
CA GLU A 187 11.41 21.53 5.92
C GLU A 187 9.95 21.58 5.46
N GLU A 188 9.21 20.46 5.58
CA GLU A 188 7.78 20.45 5.27
C GLU A 188 6.99 21.38 6.19
N ALA A 189 7.29 21.37 7.50
CA ALA A 189 6.64 22.22 8.48
C ALA A 189 6.87 23.73 8.20
N GLU A 190 8.07 24.09 7.79
CA GLU A 190 8.43 25.48 7.42
C GLU A 190 7.72 25.94 6.13
N ASN A 191 7.50 25.04 5.20
CA ASN A 191 6.81 25.30 3.93
C ASN A 191 5.27 25.34 4.07
N LEU A 192 4.71 24.98 5.22
CA LEU A 192 3.28 25.10 5.47
C LEU A 192 2.86 26.59 5.59
N PRO A 193 1.78 27.03 4.91
CA PRO A 193 1.41 28.45 4.88
C PRO A 193 1.04 29.04 6.24
N GLY A 194 1.77 30.07 6.66
CA GLY A 194 1.39 31.00 7.74
C GLY A 194 1.47 30.45 9.17
N SER A 195 0.84 31.14 10.12
CA SER A 195 0.80 30.85 11.56
C SER A 195 0.25 29.45 11.94
N ARG A 196 -0.02 28.63 10.96
CA ARG A 196 -0.52 27.25 11.04
C ARG A 196 0.61 26.24 11.28
N ILE A 197 1.88 26.64 11.11
CA ILE A 197 3.07 25.84 11.51
C ILE A 197 2.94 25.41 12.98
N LEU A 198 2.49 26.32 13.86
CA LEU A 198 2.30 26.00 15.28
C LEU A 198 1.24 24.91 15.54
N ARG A 199 0.19 24.83 14.72
CA ARG A 199 -0.80 23.75 14.80
C ARG A 199 -0.25 22.43 14.29
N ALA A 200 0.47 22.43 13.17
CA ALA A 200 1.12 21.24 12.63
C ALA A 200 2.16 20.66 13.62
N ILE A 201 2.98 21.53 14.22
CA ILE A 201 3.95 21.15 15.24
C ILE A 201 3.24 20.60 16.50
N SER A 202 2.14 21.19 16.92
CA SER A 202 1.36 20.72 18.06
C SER A 202 0.77 19.33 17.82
N MET A 203 0.19 19.08 16.65
CA MET A 203 -0.35 17.75 16.27
C MET A 203 0.75 16.69 16.15
N MET A 204 1.89 17.06 15.58
CA MET A 204 3.05 16.17 15.48
C MET A 204 3.61 15.82 16.88
N TRP A 205 3.68 16.80 17.78
CA TRP A 205 4.17 16.65 19.14
C TRP A 205 3.27 15.76 19.98
N GLU A 206 1.96 15.86 19.79
CA GLU A 206 0.99 14.97 20.44
C GLU A 206 1.13 13.53 19.94
N GLY A 207 1.29 13.32 18.64
CA GLY A 207 1.55 12.01 18.07
C GLY A 207 2.86 11.38 18.55
N LEU A 208 3.94 12.18 18.67
CA LEU A 208 5.22 11.72 19.22
C LEU A 208 5.12 11.40 20.72
N ARG A 209 4.33 12.13 21.50
CA ARG A 209 4.04 11.81 22.90
C ARG A 209 3.32 10.47 23.05
N GLN A 210 2.35 10.20 22.20
CA GLN A 210 1.65 8.90 22.20
C GLN A 210 2.59 7.75 21.86
N ILE A 211 3.49 7.92 20.88
CA ILE A 211 4.48 6.90 20.51
C ILE A 211 5.50 6.71 21.65
N SER A 212 5.98 7.77 22.29
CA SER A 212 6.92 7.66 23.43
C SER A 212 6.28 7.07 24.68
N ALA A 213 4.98 7.21 24.87
CA ALA A 213 4.24 6.56 25.95
C ALA A 213 4.06 5.05 25.73
N ILE A 214 4.12 4.58 24.48
CA ILE A 214 4.00 3.17 24.11
C ILE A 214 5.35 2.45 24.12
N LEU A 215 6.45 3.19 23.97
CA LEU A 215 7.81 2.64 23.98
C LEU A 215 8.56 3.12 25.26
N PRO A 216 8.53 2.37 26.36
CA PRO A 216 9.38 2.68 27.51
C PRO A 216 10.84 2.46 27.12
N VAL A 217 11.53 3.53 26.74
CA VAL A 217 12.99 3.52 26.62
C VAL A 217 13.54 3.32 28.02
N LYS A 218 13.94 2.08 28.35
CA LYS A 218 14.77 1.84 29.52
C LYS A 218 16.11 2.51 29.25
N SER A 219 16.33 3.67 29.87
CA SER A 219 17.66 4.23 30.03
C SER A 219 18.52 3.21 30.81
N ARG A 220 19.58 2.72 30.22
CA ARG A 220 20.73 2.20 30.91
C ARG A 220 21.76 3.30 31.08
#